data_9038368b2eab4843fceadc4f47affeee
#
_entry.id   9038368b2eab4843fceadc4f47affeee
#
_cell.length_a   1.000
_cell.length_b   1.000
_cell.length_c   1.000
_cell.angle_alpha   90.00
_cell.angle_beta   90.00
_cell.angle_gamma   90.00
#
_symmetry.space_group_name_H-M   'P 1'
#
loop_
_entity.id
_entity.type
_entity.pdbx_description
1 polymer ?
#
loop_
_entity_poly.entity_id
_entity_poly.type
_entity_poly.pdbx_seq_one_letter_code
_entity_poly.pdbx_strand_id
1 'polypeptide(L)'
;MSTVLITGTSTGIGRATAETLLSQGHTVYATMRDAEGRDATAASQLGEFAASRPGTLRIAGLDVTSQASADAAVQRVIDEAGHLDVVVHNAGHLFVGYTEAFTEDDLTRLLDVNAVGAHRVNRAALPHLRGRRSGTLVYVGSTILVTTPPFLGPYVASKAAFDALAVVTSYEVSQFGIETSIVMPGAIPHGTNHFSGASRASDAQVTAAYADLDALVARTNEAHDGLFDPERPADPQSVADEVARILTLPEGCKPFRSVVDAARAGVDHVMAFSDLTREAFVRRLGFEEVLELKR
;
A
#
# COMPACT_ATOMS: atom_id res chain seq x y z
N MET A 1 12.52 2.28 -18.35
CA MET A 1 12.23 0.97 -17.72
C MET A 1 12.87 0.98 -16.35
N SER A 2 12.19 0.50 -15.32
CA SER A 2 12.66 0.55 -13.92
C SER A 2 12.67 -0.83 -13.31
N THR A 3 13.51 -1.03 -12.31
CA THR A 3 13.50 -2.20 -11.43
C THR A 3 12.61 -1.90 -10.22
N VAL A 4 11.51 -2.63 -10.09
CA VAL A 4 10.43 -2.36 -9.14
C VAL A 4 10.25 -3.52 -8.17
N LEU A 5 10.32 -3.26 -6.88
CA LEU A 5 9.93 -4.22 -5.83
C LEU A 5 8.51 -3.90 -5.37
N ILE A 6 7.61 -4.90 -5.40
CA ILE A 6 6.22 -4.74 -4.96
C ILE A 6 5.95 -5.69 -3.81
N THR A 7 5.45 -5.18 -2.68
CA THR A 7 5.08 -6.01 -1.55
C THR A 7 3.64 -6.53 -1.66
N GLY A 8 3.43 -7.85 -1.44
CA GLY A 8 2.08 -8.45 -1.41
C GLY A 8 1.41 -8.55 -2.76
N THR A 9 1.97 -9.34 -3.68
CA THR A 9 1.50 -9.48 -5.07
C THR A 9 0.68 -10.74 -5.35
N SER A 10 0.32 -11.50 -4.33
CA SER A 10 -0.45 -12.74 -4.54
C SER A 10 -1.87 -12.49 -5.07
N THR A 11 -2.48 -11.35 -4.73
CA THR A 11 -3.86 -10.99 -5.12
C THR A 11 -4.05 -9.47 -5.22
N GLY A 12 -5.21 -9.05 -5.71
CA GLY A 12 -5.71 -7.67 -5.61
C GLY A 12 -4.82 -6.62 -6.26
N ILE A 13 -4.71 -5.46 -5.61
CA ILE A 13 -3.97 -4.28 -6.12
C ILE A 13 -2.51 -4.63 -6.44
N GLY A 14 -1.83 -5.35 -5.55
CA GLY A 14 -0.42 -5.70 -5.75
C GLY A 14 -0.21 -6.59 -6.99
N ARG A 15 -1.12 -7.54 -7.22
CA ARG A 15 -1.09 -8.38 -8.41
C ARG A 15 -1.38 -7.57 -9.67
N ALA A 16 -2.45 -6.78 -9.69
CA ALA A 16 -2.79 -5.92 -10.82
C ALA A 16 -1.64 -4.94 -11.15
N THR A 17 -1.00 -4.36 -10.12
CA THR A 17 0.18 -3.49 -10.31
C THR A 17 1.34 -4.24 -10.95
N ALA A 18 1.64 -5.48 -10.50
CA ALA A 18 2.69 -6.29 -11.09
C ALA A 18 2.40 -6.60 -12.57
N GLU A 19 1.18 -7.02 -12.89
CA GLU A 19 0.74 -7.33 -14.25
C GLU A 19 0.80 -6.10 -15.18
N THR A 20 0.38 -4.93 -14.69
CA THR A 20 0.43 -3.67 -15.43
C THR A 20 1.86 -3.26 -15.74
N LEU A 21 2.74 -3.27 -14.74
CA LEU A 21 4.14 -2.87 -14.92
C LEU A 21 4.92 -3.86 -15.79
N LEU A 22 4.63 -5.17 -15.73
CA LEU A 22 5.17 -6.16 -16.65
C LEU A 22 4.74 -5.89 -18.09
N SER A 23 3.49 -5.49 -18.30
CA SER A 23 2.98 -5.12 -19.63
C SER A 23 3.63 -3.86 -20.19
N GLN A 24 4.16 -2.99 -19.34
CA GLN A 24 4.92 -1.78 -19.72
C GLN A 24 6.44 -2.00 -19.86
N GLY A 25 6.93 -3.23 -19.66
CA GLY A 25 8.33 -3.59 -19.87
C GLY A 25 9.25 -3.36 -18.66
N HIS A 26 8.70 -3.16 -17.47
CA HIS A 26 9.50 -3.05 -16.24
C HIS A 26 10.07 -4.40 -15.79
N THR A 27 11.17 -4.37 -15.03
CA THR A 27 11.62 -5.53 -14.24
C THR A 27 10.91 -5.49 -12.90
N VAL A 28 10.03 -6.48 -12.66
CA VAL A 28 9.18 -6.52 -11.48
C VAL A 28 9.59 -7.66 -10.55
N TYR A 29 10.01 -7.33 -9.35
CA TYR A 29 10.17 -8.24 -8.24
C TYR A 29 8.84 -8.31 -7.49
N ALA A 30 8.03 -9.28 -7.87
CA ALA A 30 6.73 -9.55 -7.27
C ALA A 30 6.92 -10.37 -5.99
N THR A 31 6.65 -9.78 -4.82
CA THR A 31 6.93 -10.47 -3.57
C THR A 31 5.68 -11.04 -2.92
N MET A 32 5.81 -12.24 -2.39
CA MET A 32 4.78 -13.01 -1.69
C MET A 32 5.39 -13.59 -0.42
N ARG A 33 4.55 -13.80 0.62
CA ARG A 33 5.06 -14.29 1.89
C ARG A 33 5.58 -15.72 1.80
N ASP A 34 4.88 -16.56 1.02
CA ASP A 34 5.17 -17.99 0.87
C ASP A 34 4.94 -18.40 -0.60
N ALA A 35 5.84 -17.97 -1.47
CA ALA A 35 5.72 -18.16 -2.92
C ALA A 35 5.82 -19.63 -3.37
N GLU A 36 6.45 -20.49 -2.58
CA GLU A 36 6.61 -21.93 -2.87
C GLU A 36 5.54 -22.79 -2.21
N GLY A 37 4.86 -22.28 -1.18
CA GLY A 37 3.80 -22.96 -0.43
C GLY A 37 2.43 -22.34 -0.70
N ARG A 38 1.90 -21.59 0.26
CA ARG A 38 0.53 -21.06 0.21
C ARG A 38 0.25 -20.20 -1.01
N ASP A 39 1.21 -19.40 -1.46
CA ASP A 39 1.06 -18.47 -2.57
C ASP A 39 1.54 -19.06 -3.92
N ALA A 40 1.92 -20.37 -3.98
CA ALA A 40 2.50 -21.02 -5.18
C ALA A 40 1.59 -20.94 -6.42
N THR A 41 0.27 -21.10 -6.25
CA THR A 41 -0.68 -20.97 -7.36
C THR A 41 -0.69 -19.55 -7.92
N ALA A 42 -0.68 -18.53 -7.05
CA ALA A 42 -0.62 -17.13 -7.47
C ALA A 42 0.70 -16.81 -8.18
N ALA A 43 1.81 -17.34 -7.68
CA ALA A 43 3.13 -17.22 -8.31
C ALA A 43 3.17 -17.85 -9.71
N SER A 44 2.63 -19.06 -9.88
CA SER A 44 2.54 -19.74 -11.18
C SER A 44 1.70 -18.94 -12.17
N GLN A 45 0.51 -18.50 -11.77
CA GLN A 45 -0.38 -17.71 -12.62
C GLN A 45 0.26 -16.38 -13.07
N LEU A 46 0.99 -15.71 -12.17
CA LEU A 46 1.72 -14.48 -12.52
C LEU A 46 2.87 -14.79 -13.49
N GLY A 47 3.53 -15.94 -13.33
CA GLY A 47 4.55 -16.44 -14.24
C GLY A 47 4.01 -16.69 -15.65
N GLU A 48 2.86 -17.35 -15.75
CA GLU A 48 2.14 -17.59 -17.02
C GLU A 48 1.76 -16.26 -17.70
N PHE A 49 1.23 -15.32 -16.93
CA PHE A 49 0.90 -13.98 -17.43
C PHE A 49 2.15 -13.29 -18.00
N ALA A 50 3.26 -13.31 -17.25
CA ALA A 50 4.51 -12.63 -17.63
C ALA A 50 5.17 -13.21 -18.89
N ALA A 51 4.94 -14.51 -19.20
CA ALA A 51 5.60 -15.20 -20.32
C ALA A 51 5.36 -14.55 -21.69
N SER A 52 4.27 -13.80 -21.83
CA SER A 52 3.90 -13.10 -23.07
C SER A 52 4.05 -11.57 -22.98
N ARG A 53 4.70 -11.06 -21.94
CA ARG A 53 4.84 -9.62 -21.71
C ARG A 53 6.28 -9.13 -21.94
N PRO A 54 6.46 -7.85 -22.30
CA PRO A 54 7.79 -7.30 -22.54
C PRO A 54 8.64 -7.15 -21.28
N GLY A 55 8.00 -7.09 -20.08
CA GLY A 55 8.68 -6.95 -18.80
C GLY A 55 9.31 -8.25 -18.29
N THR A 56 10.16 -8.12 -17.30
CA THR A 56 10.82 -9.25 -16.65
C THR A 56 10.22 -9.50 -15.27
N LEU A 57 9.69 -10.69 -15.04
CA LEU A 57 9.19 -11.10 -13.72
C LEU A 57 10.28 -11.82 -12.91
N ARG A 58 10.37 -11.48 -11.64
CA ARG A 58 11.08 -12.21 -10.59
C ARG A 58 10.14 -12.42 -9.40
N ILE A 59 9.91 -13.66 -9.01
CA ILE A 59 9.16 -13.96 -7.78
C ILE A 59 10.15 -14.04 -6.63
N ALA A 60 9.85 -13.36 -5.52
CA ALA A 60 10.68 -13.39 -4.32
C ALA A 60 9.84 -13.58 -3.05
N GLY A 61 10.38 -14.30 -2.08
CA GLY A 61 9.80 -14.40 -0.73
C GLY A 61 10.02 -13.09 0.02
N LEU A 62 8.93 -12.53 0.60
CA LEU A 62 9.03 -11.40 1.52
C LEU A 62 7.88 -11.44 2.52
N ASP A 63 8.24 -11.64 3.80
CA ASP A 63 7.35 -11.43 4.93
C ASP A 63 7.67 -10.06 5.54
N VAL A 64 6.74 -9.11 5.41
CA VAL A 64 6.91 -7.75 5.91
C VAL A 64 7.00 -7.67 7.45
N THR A 65 6.64 -8.74 8.16
CA THR A 65 6.79 -8.82 9.62
C THR A 65 8.20 -9.21 10.06
N SER A 66 9.10 -9.53 9.13
CA SER A 66 10.48 -9.91 9.38
C SER A 66 11.48 -8.96 8.71
N GLN A 67 12.33 -8.28 9.51
CA GLN A 67 13.41 -7.44 8.96
C GLN A 67 14.37 -8.26 8.10
N ALA A 68 14.77 -9.45 8.57
CA ALA A 68 15.68 -10.32 7.82
C ALA A 68 15.09 -10.72 6.45
N SER A 69 13.77 -10.95 6.37
CA SER A 69 13.09 -11.25 5.11
C SER A 69 13.10 -10.03 4.16
N ALA A 70 12.87 -8.83 4.70
CA ALA A 70 12.94 -7.60 3.92
C ALA A 70 14.37 -7.34 3.39
N ASP A 71 15.37 -7.51 4.25
CA ASP A 71 16.78 -7.35 3.88
C ASP A 71 17.18 -8.33 2.77
N ALA A 72 16.81 -9.61 2.92
CA ALA A 72 17.10 -10.65 1.93
C ALA A 72 16.42 -10.37 0.58
N ALA A 73 15.16 -9.93 0.59
CA ALA A 73 14.43 -9.62 -0.64
C ALA A 73 15.04 -8.43 -1.38
N VAL A 74 15.39 -7.36 -0.68
CA VAL A 74 16.02 -6.18 -1.29
C VAL A 74 17.43 -6.52 -1.78
N GLN A 75 18.22 -7.26 -0.99
CA GLN A 75 19.56 -7.67 -1.39
C GLN A 75 19.51 -8.51 -2.67
N ARG A 76 18.55 -9.43 -2.78
CA ARG A 76 18.34 -10.21 -3.99
C ARG A 76 18.06 -9.34 -5.21
N VAL A 77 17.24 -8.28 -5.08
CA VAL A 77 17.01 -7.32 -6.19
C VAL A 77 18.33 -6.69 -6.63
N ILE A 78 19.15 -6.25 -5.68
CA ILE A 78 20.42 -5.58 -5.96
C ILE A 78 21.41 -6.55 -6.62
N ASP A 79 21.49 -7.79 -6.14
CA ASP A 79 22.40 -8.82 -6.66
C ASP A 79 22.02 -9.25 -8.09
N GLU A 80 20.72 -9.41 -8.38
CA GLU A 80 20.24 -9.90 -9.67
C GLU A 80 20.11 -8.79 -10.74
N ALA A 81 19.63 -7.59 -10.35
CA ALA A 81 19.39 -6.49 -11.29
C ALA A 81 20.45 -5.39 -11.24
N GLY A 82 21.34 -5.39 -10.26
CA GLY A 82 22.35 -4.36 -10.04
C GLY A 82 21.80 -3.07 -9.42
N HIS A 83 20.48 -2.86 -9.41
CA HIS A 83 19.84 -1.66 -8.88
C HIS A 83 18.37 -1.89 -8.53
N LEU A 84 17.87 -1.06 -7.63
CA LEU A 84 16.44 -0.91 -7.29
C LEU A 84 16.06 0.55 -7.55
N ASP A 85 14.99 0.78 -8.31
CA ASP A 85 14.51 2.13 -8.63
C ASP A 85 13.23 2.48 -7.87
N VAL A 86 12.34 1.51 -7.67
CA VAL A 86 11.01 1.75 -7.10
C VAL A 86 10.67 0.70 -6.06
N VAL A 87 10.12 1.15 -4.93
CA VAL A 87 9.48 0.28 -3.95
C VAL A 87 7.99 0.62 -3.89
N VAL A 88 7.12 -0.39 -4.11
CA VAL A 88 5.68 -0.26 -3.94
C VAL A 88 5.26 -0.97 -2.65
N HIS A 89 4.95 -0.19 -1.63
CA HIS A 89 4.42 -0.66 -0.36
C HIS A 89 2.91 -0.92 -0.50
N ASN A 90 2.56 -2.16 -0.83
CA ASN A 90 1.16 -2.56 -1.02
C ASN A 90 0.71 -3.60 0.00
N ALA A 91 1.61 -4.40 0.56
CA ALA A 91 1.25 -5.43 1.55
C ALA A 91 0.44 -4.82 2.70
N GLY A 92 -0.68 -5.46 3.02
CA GLY A 92 -1.57 -5.01 4.09
C GLY A 92 -2.64 -6.04 4.40
N HIS A 93 -3.25 -5.90 5.56
CA HIS A 93 -4.29 -6.77 6.05
C HIS A 93 -5.45 -5.97 6.64
N LEU A 94 -6.67 -6.53 6.61
CA LEU A 94 -7.89 -5.92 7.10
C LEU A 94 -8.40 -6.66 8.34
N PHE A 95 -8.77 -5.90 9.36
CA PHE A 95 -9.48 -6.40 10.54
C PHE A 95 -10.86 -5.73 10.61
N VAL A 96 -11.90 -6.52 10.85
CA VAL A 96 -13.30 -6.09 10.92
C VAL A 96 -13.93 -6.59 12.21
N GLY A 97 -14.51 -5.70 13.01
CA GLY A 97 -15.19 -6.06 14.25
C GLY A 97 -15.39 -4.84 15.15
N TYR A 98 -15.95 -5.09 16.32
CA TYR A 98 -16.12 -4.08 17.36
C TYR A 98 -14.78 -3.70 17.96
N THR A 99 -14.50 -2.43 18.11
CA THR A 99 -13.17 -1.94 18.52
C THR A 99 -12.75 -2.50 19.88
N GLU A 100 -13.66 -2.62 20.84
CA GLU A 100 -13.39 -3.18 22.17
C GLU A 100 -13.02 -4.67 22.11
N ALA A 101 -13.55 -5.42 21.15
CA ALA A 101 -13.34 -6.86 21.04
C ALA A 101 -11.96 -7.23 20.46
N PHE A 102 -11.22 -6.26 19.92
CA PHE A 102 -9.83 -6.47 19.52
C PHE A 102 -8.91 -6.39 20.72
N THR A 103 -8.14 -7.43 20.94
CA THR A 103 -7.10 -7.44 21.97
C THR A 103 -5.91 -6.56 21.56
N GLU A 104 -5.02 -6.29 22.52
CA GLU A 104 -3.75 -5.60 22.26
C GLU A 104 -2.87 -6.36 21.25
N ASP A 105 -2.93 -7.70 21.28
CA ASP A 105 -2.21 -8.54 20.31
C ASP A 105 -2.78 -8.39 18.89
N ASP A 106 -4.12 -8.28 18.76
CA ASP A 106 -4.76 -8.02 17.47
C ASP A 106 -4.29 -6.68 16.88
N LEU A 107 -4.31 -5.61 17.70
CA LEU A 107 -3.84 -4.30 17.29
C LEU A 107 -2.36 -4.33 16.90
N THR A 108 -1.54 -4.94 17.73
CA THR A 108 -0.08 -5.07 17.50
C THR A 108 0.21 -5.80 16.20
N ARG A 109 -0.46 -6.94 15.95
CA ARG A 109 -0.28 -7.70 14.70
C ARG A 109 -0.69 -6.89 13.47
N LEU A 110 -1.78 -6.13 13.55
CA LEU A 110 -2.24 -5.34 12.42
C LEU A 110 -1.29 -4.17 12.12
N LEU A 111 -0.85 -3.46 13.15
CA LEU A 111 0.15 -2.41 13.03
C LEU A 111 1.48 -2.96 12.51
N ASP A 112 1.88 -4.14 12.97
CA ASP A 112 3.13 -4.80 12.55
C ASP A 112 3.14 -5.10 11.05
N VAL A 113 2.03 -5.58 10.50
CA VAL A 113 1.89 -5.80 9.05
C VAL A 113 1.76 -4.49 8.29
N ASN A 114 0.79 -3.64 8.65
CA ASN A 114 0.37 -2.52 7.80
C ASN A 114 1.29 -1.31 7.88
N ALA A 115 1.90 -1.04 9.03
CA ALA A 115 2.74 0.15 9.25
C ALA A 115 4.22 -0.22 9.42
N VAL A 116 4.53 -1.07 10.40
CA VAL A 116 5.92 -1.43 10.69
C VAL A 116 6.53 -2.25 9.54
N GLY A 117 5.71 -3.05 8.84
CA GLY A 117 6.13 -3.80 7.66
C GLY A 117 6.69 -2.92 6.55
N ALA A 118 6.01 -1.82 6.22
CA ALA A 118 6.53 -0.85 5.24
C ALA A 118 7.82 -0.18 5.73
N HIS A 119 7.91 0.12 7.02
CA HIS A 119 9.12 0.67 7.62
C HIS A 119 10.31 -0.30 7.53
N ARG A 120 10.10 -1.61 7.75
CA ARG A 120 11.15 -2.62 7.56
C ARG A 120 11.67 -2.67 6.13
N VAL A 121 10.77 -2.62 5.15
CA VAL A 121 11.16 -2.58 3.72
C VAL A 121 11.90 -1.30 3.39
N ASN A 122 11.49 -0.14 3.94
CA ASN A 122 12.23 1.10 3.82
C ASN A 122 13.65 0.97 4.40
N ARG A 123 13.81 0.38 5.59
CA ARG A 123 15.12 0.17 6.21
C ARG A 123 16.05 -0.67 5.33
N ALA A 124 15.50 -1.65 4.61
CA ALA A 124 16.28 -2.46 3.67
C ALA A 124 16.63 -1.70 2.39
N ALA A 125 15.67 -0.96 1.80
CA ALA A 125 15.84 -0.33 0.48
C ALA A 125 16.55 1.03 0.52
N LEU A 126 16.29 1.87 1.54
CA LEU A 126 16.78 3.24 1.60
C LEU A 126 18.31 3.38 1.58
N PRO A 127 19.12 2.51 2.19
CA PRO A 127 20.58 2.60 2.06
C PRO A 127 21.05 2.59 0.61
N HIS A 128 20.46 1.72 -0.22
CA HIS A 128 20.77 1.64 -1.65
C HIS A 128 20.23 2.87 -2.42
N LEU A 129 18.98 3.25 -2.22
CA LEU A 129 18.38 4.40 -2.89
C LEU A 129 19.11 5.71 -2.55
N ARG A 130 19.48 5.92 -1.28
CA ARG A 130 20.26 7.09 -0.84
C ARG A 130 21.66 7.09 -1.45
N GLY A 131 22.31 5.93 -1.52
CA GLY A 131 23.64 5.80 -2.15
C GLY A 131 23.62 6.18 -3.62
N ARG A 132 22.52 5.86 -4.32
CA ARG A 132 22.31 6.23 -5.73
C ARG A 132 21.78 7.65 -5.92
N ARG A 133 21.27 8.28 -4.85
CA ARG A 133 20.58 9.58 -4.87
C ARG A 133 19.43 9.62 -5.89
N SER A 134 18.72 8.53 -6.02
CA SER A 134 17.60 8.38 -6.95
C SER A 134 16.71 7.23 -6.50
N GLY A 135 15.41 7.38 -6.67
CA GLY A 135 14.43 6.33 -6.41
C GLY A 135 13.02 6.87 -6.21
N THR A 136 12.07 5.96 -6.12
CA THR A 136 10.67 6.30 -5.85
C THR A 136 10.08 5.33 -4.82
N LEU A 137 9.48 5.88 -3.78
CA LEU A 137 8.66 5.14 -2.83
C LEU A 137 7.18 5.38 -3.16
N VAL A 138 6.45 4.32 -3.49
CA VAL A 138 5.00 4.36 -3.70
C VAL A 138 4.32 3.65 -2.54
N TYR A 139 3.42 4.35 -1.86
CA TYR A 139 2.65 3.80 -0.75
C TYR A 139 1.19 3.61 -1.16
N VAL A 140 0.68 2.39 -1.09
CA VAL A 140 -0.75 2.11 -1.29
C VAL A 140 -1.45 2.35 0.05
N GLY A 141 -1.87 3.60 0.24
CA GLY A 141 -2.59 4.09 1.42
C GLY A 141 -4.06 3.66 1.46
N SER A 142 -4.94 4.57 1.84
CA SER A 142 -6.39 4.37 1.78
C SER A 142 -7.15 5.68 2.03
N THR A 143 -8.32 5.84 1.43
CA THR A 143 -9.28 6.93 1.75
C THR A 143 -9.89 6.79 3.13
N ILE A 144 -9.70 5.64 3.79
CA ILE A 144 -10.25 5.33 5.12
C ILE A 144 -9.78 6.30 6.21
N LEU A 145 -8.66 6.99 6.00
CA LEU A 145 -8.16 8.03 6.90
C LEU A 145 -9.13 9.20 7.09
N VAL A 146 -9.99 9.44 6.10
CA VAL A 146 -10.98 10.52 6.08
C VAL A 146 -12.37 9.97 6.33
N THR A 147 -12.73 8.86 5.69
CA THR A 147 -14.10 8.31 5.75
C THR A 147 -14.41 7.58 7.06
N THR A 148 -13.40 7.04 7.74
CA THR A 148 -13.48 6.41 9.08
C THR A 148 -14.77 5.61 9.34
N PRO A 149 -15.09 4.58 8.51
CA PRO A 149 -16.34 3.85 8.64
C PRO A 149 -16.38 3.02 9.95
N PRO A 150 -17.57 2.68 10.46
CA PRO A 150 -17.72 1.87 11.68
C PRO A 150 -17.13 0.46 11.50
N PHE A 151 -16.83 -0.20 12.61
CA PHE A 151 -16.33 -1.57 12.71
C PHE A 151 -14.93 -1.82 12.12
N LEU A 152 -14.17 -0.77 11.81
CA LEU A 152 -12.84 -0.84 11.23
C LEU A 152 -11.78 -0.08 12.06
N GLY A 153 -12.04 0.15 13.36
CA GLY A 153 -11.18 0.97 14.23
C GLY A 153 -9.68 0.64 14.14
N PRO A 154 -9.24 -0.61 14.40
CA PRO A 154 -7.84 -0.99 14.29
C PRO A 154 -7.26 -0.79 12.88
N TYR A 155 -8.04 -1.07 11.83
CA TYR A 155 -7.58 -0.89 10.46
C TYR A 155 -7.38 0.59 10.12
N VAL A 156 -8.33 1.47 10.50
CA VAL A 156 -8.17 2.93 10.36
C VAL A 156 -6.90 3.39 11.05
N ALA A 157 -6.68 2.97 12.30
CA ALA A 157 -5.48 3.33 13.07
C ALA A 157 -4.19 2.86 12.38
N SER A 158 -4.18 1.64 11.83
CA SER A 158 -3.00 1.10 11.15
C SER A 158 -2.68 1.85 9.85
N LYS A 159 -3.71 2.24 9.08
CA LYS A 159 -3.53 3.03 7.86
C LYS A 159 -3.12 4.47 8.17
N ALA A 160 -3.61 5.06 9.28
CA ALA A 160 -3.15 6.36 9.75
C ALA A 160 -1.67 6.33 10.14
N ALA A 161 -1.22 5.30 10.85
CA ALA A 161 0.19 5.11 11.19
C ALA A 161 1.05 4.94 9.92
N PHE A 162 0.60 4.14 8.96
CA PHE A 162 1.27 3.97 7.67
C PHE A 162 1.42 5.28 6.90
N ASP A 163 0.34 6.08 6.79
CA ASP A 163 0.35 7.37 6.10
C ASP A 163 1.30 8.36 6.78
N ALA A 164 1.22 8.47 8.11
CA ALA A 164 2.09 9.37 8.89
C ALA A 164 3.57 9.03 8.71
N LEU A 165 3.93 7.73 8.73
CA LEU A 165 5.30 7.29 8.47
C LEU A 165 5.74 7.63 7.03
N ALA A 166 4.86 7.45 6.02
CA ALA A 166 5.16 7.80 4.64
C ALA A 166 5.40 9.31 4.47
N VAL A 167 4.55 10.13 5.11
CA VAL A 167 4.68 11.60 5.09
C VAL A 167 6.01 12.04 5.69
N VAL A 168 6.36 11.57 6.90
CA VAL A 168 7.61 12.00 7.55
C VAL A 168 8.83 11.46 6.81
N THR A 169 8.79 10.21 6.36
CA THR A 169 9.87 9.64 5.54
C THR A 169 10.10 10.48 4.27
N SER A 170 9.04 11.00 3.63
CA SER A 170 9.17 11.78 2.41
C SER A 170 10.03 13.04 2.58
N TYR A 171 9.94 13.70 3.73
CA TYR A 171 10.78 14.87 4.05
C TYR A 171 12.27 14.52 4.12
N GLU A 172 12.56 13.38 4.73
CA GLU A 172 13.92 12.93 4.95
C GLU A 172 14.57 12.46 3.65
N VAL A 173 13.82 11.70 2.83
CA VAL A 173 14.37 11.08 1.62
C VAL A 173 14.42 12.01 0.42
N SER A 174 13.60 13.07 0.38
CA SER A 174 13.65 14.11 -0.67
C SER A 174 15.04 14.72 -0.80
N GLN A 175 15.76 14.84 0.32
CA GLN A 175 17.13 15.38 0.38
C GLN A 175 18.18 14.44 -0.26
N PHE A 176 17.77 13.23 -0.61
CA PHE A 176 18.59 12.24 -1.31
C PHE A 176 18.07 11.93 -2.73
N GLY A 177 17.26 12.80 -3.31
CA GLY A 177 16.72 12.60 -4.65
C GLY A 177 15.70 11.45 -4.75
N ILE A 178 15.08 11.06 -3.63
CA ILE A 178 14.08 9.98 -3.60
C ILE A 178 12.68 10.59 -3.50
N GLU A 179 11.84 10.31 -4.50
CA GLU A 179 10.46 10.78 -4.55
C GLU A 179 9.52 9.87 -3.74
N THR A 180 8.47 10.44 -3.20
CA THR A 180 7.41 9.71 -2.51
C THR A 180 6.06 10.04 -3.13
N SER A 181 5.28 8.99 -3.42
CA SER A 181 3.87 9.11 -3.82
C SER A 181 2.99 8.22 -2.96
N ILE A 182 1.89 8.77 -2.44
CA ILE A 182 0.89 8.04 -1.66
C ILE A 182 -0.36 7.90 -2.53
N VAL A 183 -0.63 6.71 -3.02
CA VAL A 183 -1.88 6.38 -3.73
C VAL A 183 -2.91 5.96 -2.70
N MET A 184 -4.08 6.59 -2.72
CA MET A 184 -5.14 6.37 -1.73
C MET A 184 -6.37 5.72 -2.38
N PRO A 185 -6.44 4.38 -2.40
CA PRO A 185 -7.63 3.69 -2.87
C PRO A 185 -8.83 3.95 -1.97
N GLY A 186 -10.02 4.10 -2.59
CA GLY A 186 -11.30 3.92 -1.93
C GLY A 186 -11.56 2.44 -1.61
N ALA A 187 -12.80 2.14 -1.19
CA ALA A 187 -13.19 0.75 -0.99
C ALA A 187 -13.19 -0.01 -2.32
N ILE A 188 -12.63 -1.22 -2.33
CA ILE A 188 -12.61 -2.14 -3.48
C ILE A 188 -13.19 -3.47 -3.01
N PRO A 189 -14.53 -3.66 -3.10
CA PRO A 189 -15.18 -4.84 -2.55
C PRO A 189 -14.90 -6.12 -3.35
N HIS A 190 -14.58 -5.99 -4.63
CA HIS A 190 -14.39 -7.12 -5.55
C HIS A 190 -12.98 -7.11 -6.15
N GLY A 191 -12.55 -8.27 -6.68
CA GLY A 191 -11.22 -8.39 -7.30
C GLY A 191 -10.04 -8.42 -6.32
N THR A 192 -10.32 -8.41 -5.01
CA THR A 192 -9.31 -8.56 -3.94
C THR A 192 -9.79 -9.56 -2.90
N ASN A 193 -8.83 -10.16 -2.17
CA ASN A 193 -9.14 -10.96 -0.98
C ASN A 193 -9.18 -10.10 0.30
N HIS A 194 -9.21 -8.77 0.17
CA HIS A 194 -9.08 -7.88 1.30
C HIS A 194 -10.23 -8.03 2.30
N PHE A 195 -11.47 -8.00 1.81
CA PHE A 195 -12.65 -8.18 2.65
C PHE A 195 -12.93 -9.64 3.00
N SER A 196 -12.82 -10.55 2.03
CA SER A 196 -13.05 -11.99 2.26
C SER A 196 -12.00 -12.64 3.16
N GLY A 197 -10.77 -12.12 3.14
CA GLY A 197 -9.66 -12.56 3.99
C GLY A 197 -9.50 -11.76 5.28
N ALA A 198 -10.45 -10.86 5.61
CA ALA A 198 -10.37 -10.03 6.80
C ALA A 198 -10.38 -10.86 8.09
N SER A 199 -9.48 -10.54 9.01
CA SER A 199 -9.49 -11.12 10.35
C SER A 199 -10.59 -10.49 11.21
N ARG A 200 -11.09 -11.26 12.15
CA ARG A 200 -12.07 -10.82 13.16
C ARG A 200 -11.37 -10.58 14.48
N ALA A 201 -12.05 -9.81 15.35
CA ALA A 201 -11.61 -9.62 16.72
C ALA A 201 -11.50 -10.98 17.45
N SER A 202 -10.46 -11.14 18.25
CA SER A 202 -10.18 -12.42 18.93
C SER A 202 -10.96 -12.61 20.22
N ASP A 203 -11.48 -11.55 20.86
CA ASP A 203 -12.32 -11.66 22.05
C ASP A 203 -13.79 -11.95 21.69
N ALA A 204 -14.14 -13.25 21.72
CA ALA A 204 -15.50 -13.69 21.41
C ALA A 204 -16.51 -13.29 22.48
N GLN A 205 -16.10 -13.13 23.76
CA GLN A 205 -16.99 -12.73 24.83
C GLN A 205 -17.41 -11.27 24.68
N VAL A 206 -16.45 -10.39 24.41
CA VAL A 206 -16.74 -8.98 24.15
C VAL A 206 -17.51 -8.85 22.84
N THR A 207 -17.16 -9.60 21.79
CA THR A 207 -17.93 -9.61 20.53
C THR A 207 -19.41 -9.94 20.78
N ALA A 208 -19.71 -10.95 21.60
CA ALA A 208 -21.09 -11.34 21.94
C ALA A 208 -21.85 -10.26 22.74
N ALA A 209 -21.15 -9.42 23.51
CA ALA A 209 -21.78 -8.31 24.23
C ALA A 209 -22.31 -7.20 23.30
N TYR A 210 -21.88 -7.18 22.06
CA TYR A 210 -22.35 -6.24 21.02
C TYR A 210 -23.43 -6.80 20.10
N ALA A 211 -24.06 -7.93 20.43
CA ALA A 211 -25.03 -8.61 19.57
C ALA A 211 -26.20 -7.70 19.12
N ASP A 212 -26.58 -6.69 19.89
CA ASP A 212 -27.60 -5.70 19.50
C ASP A 212 -27.21 -4.89 18.24
N LEU A 213 -25.94 -4.86 17.89
CA LEU A 213 -25.41 -4.16 16.70
C LEU A 213 -25.23 -5.09 15.50
N ASP A 214 -25.44 -6.40 15.64
CA ASP A 214 -25.18 -7.36 14.55
C ASP A 214 -25.98 -7.04 13.29
N ALA A 215 -27.20 -6.54 13.41
CA ALA A 215 -28.01 -6.08 12.30
C ALA A 215 -27.38 -4.90 11.54
N LEU A 216 -26.62 -4.03 12.21
CA LEU A 216 -25.87 -2.95 11.58
C LEU A 216 -24.61 -3.48 10.87
N VAL A 217 -23.90 -4.41 11.50
CA VAL A 217 -22.73 -5.06 10.90
C VAL A 217 -23.12 -5.83 9.64
N ALA A 218 -24.25 -6.56 9.66
CA ALA A 218 -24.76 -7.30 8.52
C ALA A 218 -25.06 -6.39 7.32
N ARG A 219 -25.55 -5.17 7.55
CA ARG A 219 -25.81 -4.18 6.48
C ARG A 219 -24.56 -3.56 5.87
N THR A 220 -23.38 -3.74 6.50
CA THR A 220 -22.16 -3.11 6.01
C THR A 220 -21.83 -3.55 4.58
N ASN A 221 -22.06 -4.82 4.23
CA ASN A 221 -21.81 -5.33 2.88
C ASN A 221 -22.75 -4.69 1.83
N GLU A 222 -24.07 -4.64 2.14
CA GLU A 222 -25.07 -4.00 1.29
C GLU A 222 -24.80 -2.49 1.13
N ALA A 223 -24.37 -1.84 2.23
CA ALA A 223 -24.02 -0.43 2.21
C ALA A 223 -22.77 -0.15 1.33
N HIS A 224 -21.80 -1.06 1.32
CA HIS A 224 -20.65 -0.95 0.43
C HIS A 224 -21.07 -1.07 -1.05
N ASP A 225 -21.93 -2.03 -1.38
CA ASP A 225 -22.40 -2.19 -2.77
C ASP A 225 -23.18 -0.95 -3.24
N GLY A 226 -23.90 -0.29 -2.34
CA GLY A 226 -24.64 0.95 -2.63
C GLY A 226 -23.77 2.21 -2.81
N LEU A 227 -22.47 2.15 -2.51
CA LEU A 227 -21.56 3.28 -2.68
C LEU A 227 -21.13 3.50 -4.14
N PHE A 228 -21.28 2.51 -5.00
CA PHE A 228 -20.70 2.53 -6.33
C PHE A 228 -21.74 2.76 -7.42
N ASP A 229 -21.35 3.55 -8.41
CA ASP A 229 -22.05 3.62 -9.68
C ASP A 229 -21.85 2.27 -10.42
N PRO A 230 -22.93 1.56 -10.80
CA PRO A 230 -22.82 0.31 -11.55
C PRO A 230 -22.01 0.42 -12.85
N GLU A 231 -21.96 1.63 -13.46
CA GLU A 231 -21.18 1.90 -14.65
C GLU A 231 -19.69 2.14 -14.36
N ARG A 232 -19.33 2.29 -13.09
CA ARG A 232 -17.95 2.58 -12.61
C ARG A 232 -17.63 1.75 -11.38
N PRO A 233 -17.53 0.43 -11.53
CA PRO A 233 -17.21 -0.45 -10.42
C PRO A 233 -15.81 -0.11 -9.86
N ALA A 234 -15.66 -0.28 -8.56
CA ALA A 234 -14.34 -0.21 -7.95
C ALA A 234 -13.52 -1.44 -8.38
N ASP A 235 -12.37 -1.18 -9.02
CA ASP A 235 -11.51 -2.20 -9.58
C ASP A 235 -10.06 -2.00 -9.10
N PRO A 236 -9.38 -3.06 -8.62
CA PRO A 236 -7.94 -3.01 -8.33
C PRO A 236 -7.09 -2.47 -9.48
N GLN A 237 -7.54 -2.67 -10.73
CA GLN A 237 -6.85 -2.20 -11.93
C GLN A 237 -6.73 -0.68 -11.95
N SER A 238 -7.74 0.06 -11.50
CA SER A 238 -7.68 1.53 -11.45
C SER A 238 -6.53 2.05 -10.57
N VAL A 239 -6.22 1.34 -9.49
CA VAL A 239 -5.08 1.67 -8.61
C VAL A 239 -3.75 1.29 -9.27
N ALA A 240 -3.71 0.14 -9.94
CA ALA A 240 -2.53 -0.30 -10.69
C ALA A 240 -2.19 0.68 -11.83
N ASP A 241 -3.21 1.16 -12.55
CA ASP A 241 -3.06 2.14 -13.62
C ASP A 241 -2.52 3.47 -13.08
N GLU A 242 -2.98 3.91 -11.89
CA GLU A 242 -2.48 5.12 -11.28
C GLU A 242 -1.02 4.96 -10.82
N VAL A 243 -0.64 3.83 -10.21
CA VAL A 243 0.76 3.54 -9.90
C VAL A 243 1.61 3.58 -11.17
N ALA A 244 1.17 2.92 -12.23
CA ALA A 244 1.86 2.90 -13.50
C ALA A 244 1.99 4.32 -14.11
N ARG A 245 0.91 5.12 -14.09
CA ARG A 245 0.92 6.52 -14.52
C ARG A 245 1.98 7.34 -13.75
N ILE A 246 2.02 7.21 -12.43
CA ILE A 246 3.00 7.90 -11.58
C ILE A 246 4.43 7.56 -12.01
N LEU A 247 4.70 6.29 -12.33
CA LEU A 247 6.04 5.87 -12.73
C LEU A 247 6.46 6.35 -14.14
N THR A 248 5.50 6.77 -14.99
CA THR A 248 5.82 7.39 -16.30
C THR A 248 6.17 8.87 -16.19
N LEU A 249 5.87 9.51 -15.08
CA LEU A 249 6.13 10.95 -14.90
C LEU A 249 7.63 11.21 -14.73
N PRO A 250 8.12 12.35 -15.25
CA PRO A 250 9.48 12.78 -15.03
C PRO A 250 9.82 12.90 -13.55
N GLU A 251 11.11 12.79 -13.24
CA GLU A 251 11.62 13.05 -11.91
C GLU A 251 11.27 14.48 -11.43
N GLY A 252 10.77 14.59 -10.21
CA GLY A 252 10.29 15.84 -9.60
C GLY A 252 8.88 16.24 -10.04
N CYS A 253 8.19 15.41 -10.85
CA CYS A 253 6.83 15.67 -11.32
C CYS A 253 5.79 14.69 -10.78
N LYS A 254 6.19 13.72 -9.94
CA LYS A 254 5.25 12.77 -9.37
C LYS A 254 4.39 13.42 -8.29
N PRO A 255 3.07 13.19 -8.28
CA PRO A 255 2.21 13.74 -7.24
C PRO A 255 2.58 13.14 -5.88
N PHE A 256 2.64 13.97 -4.84
CA PHE A 256 2.83 13.49 -3.49
C PHE A 256 1.68 12.59 -3.04
N ARG A 257 0.43 12.94 -3.43
CA ARG A 257 -0.77 12.19 -3.09
C ARG A 257 -1.69 12.07 -4.30
N SER A 258 -2.30 10.90 -4.47
CA SER A 258 -3.26 10.62 -5.54
C SER A 258 -4.41 9.77 -4.99
N VAL A 259 -5.64 10.25 -5.15
CA VAL A 259 -6.85 9.56 -4.68
C VAL A 259 -7.50 8.80 -5.83
N VAL A 260 -7.71 7.50 -5.64
CA VAL A 260 -8.38 6.59 -6.59
C VAL A 260 -9.63 6.05 -5.91
N ASP A 261 -10.73 6.81 -5.99
CA ASP A 261 -11.97 6.53 -5.26
C ASP A 261 -13.19 6.51 -6.18
N ALA A 262 -13.67 5.30 -6.50
CA ALA A 262 -14.86 5.10 -7.31
C ALA A 262 -16.15 5.58 -6.60
N ALA A 263 -16.16 5.57 -5.25
CA ALA A 263 -17.28 6.05 -4.45
C ALA A 263 -17.39 7.59 -4.40
N ARG A 264 -16.33 8.31 -4.82
CA ARG A 264 -16.30 9.79 -4.85
C ARG A 264 -16.69 10.43 -3.51
N ALA A 265 -16.13 9.90 -2.42
CA ALA A 265 -16.41 10.38 -1.07
C ALA A 265 -15.83 11.79 -0.76
N GLY A 266 -15.22 12.47 -1.74
CA GLY A 266 -14.66 13.82 -1.56
C GLY A 266 -13.34 13.85 -0.78
N VAL A 267 -12.68 12.69 -0.64
CA VAL A 267 -11.42 12.56 0.10
C VAL A 267 -10.29 13.36 -0.53
N ASP A 268 -10.28 13.51 -1.84
CA ASP A 268 -9.33 14.31 -2.60
C ASP A 268 -9.31 15.78 -2.13
N HIS A 269 -10.46 16.38 -1.89
CA HIS A 269 -10.57 17.76 -1.38
C HIS A 269 -10.01 17.88 0.04
N VAL A 270 -10.35 16.93 0.93
CA VAL A 270 -9.87 16.94 2.32
C VAL A 270 -8.36 16.77 2.35
N MET A 271 -7.83 15.83 1.58
CA MET A 271 -6.39 15.56 1.56
C MET A 271 -5.60 16.70 0.90
N ALA A 272 -6.12 17.34 -0.14
CA ALA A 272 -5.49 18.52 -0.73
C ALA A 272 -5.37 19.66 0.30
N PHE A 273 -6.42 19.93 1.06
CA PHE A 273 -6.37 20.93 2.13
C PHE A 273 -5.42 20.53 3.27
N SER A 274 -5.42 19.23 3.67
CA SER A 274 -4.50 18.70 4.67
C SER A 274 -3.04 18.88 4.24
N ASP A 275 -2.71 18.54 3.00
CA ASP A 275 -1.34 18.66 2.47
C ASP A 275 -0.91 20.13 2.38
N LEU A 276 -1.77 21.04 1.96
CA LEU A 276 -1.49 22.49 1.98
C LEU A 276 -1.21 23.00 3.40
N THR A 277 -2.00 22.55 4.39
CA THR A 277 -1.82 22.94 5.79
C THR A 277 -0.49 22.41 6.34
N ARG A 278 -0.17 21.15 6.05
CA ARG A 278 1.09 20.50 6.40
C ARG A 278 2.29 21.24 5.83
N GLU A 279 2.27 21.56 4.54
CA GLU A 279 3.36 22.28 3.88
C GLU A 279 3.54 23.70 4.44
N ALA A 280 2.44 24.40 4.65
CA ALA A 280 2.49 25.73 5.28
C ALA A 280 3.11 25.68 6.68
N PHE A 281 2.79 24.63 7.46
CA PHE A 281 3.38 24.45 8.79
C PHE A 281 4.87 24.13 8.72
N VAL A 282 5.29 23.22 7.83
CA VAL A 282 6.71 22.86 7.61
C VAL A 282 7.53 24.10 7.21
N ARG A 283 7.01 24.93 6.30
CA ARG A 283 7.66 26.22 5.91
C ARG A 283 7.78 27.18 7.09
N ARG A 284 6.74 27.29 7.93
CA ARG A 284 6.78 28.12 9.14
C ARG A 284 7.79 27.62 10.19
N LEU A 285 8.13 26.34 10.19
CA LEU A 285 9.21 25.78 11.00
C LEU A 285 10.60 26.08 10.44
N GLY A 286 10.70 26.61 9.22
CA GLY A 286 11.96 26.85 8.52
C GLY A 286 12.59 25.60 7.91
N PHE A 287 11.76 24.63 7.51
CA PHE A 287 12.18 23.37 6.87
C PHE A 287 11.67 23.23 5.44
N GLU A 288 11.57 24.35 4.70
CA GLU A 288 11.07 24.33 3.32
C GLU A 288 11.84 23.39 2.38
N GLU A 289 13.14 23.19 2.64
CA GLU A 289 13.99 22.35 1.80
C GLU A 289 13.53 20.89 1.76
N VAL A 290 12.88 20.38 2.82
CA VAL A 290 12.41 18.99 2.86
C VAL A 290 11.17 18.77 2.01
N LEU A 291 10.50 19.85 1.56
CA LEU A 291 9.36 19.80 0.67
C LEU A 291 9.76 19.71 -0.82
N GLU A 292 11.03 19.91 -1.10
CA GLU A 292 11.58 19.92 -2.45
C GLU A 292 12.50 18.73 -2.68
N LEU A 293 12.43 18.14 -3.87
CA LEU A 293 13.34 17.07 -4.26
C LEU A 293 14.72 17.66 -4.54
N LYS A 294 15.70 17.23 -3.76
CA LYS A 294 17.09 17.66 -3.95
C LYS A 294 17.75 16.83 -5.06
N ARG A 295 18.10 17.47 -6.13
CA ARG A 295 18.81 16.89 -7.27
C ARG A 295 20.32 16.83 -7.05
#